data_ce7b19c62a505af62a12398e4a4987df
#
_entry.id   ce7b19c62a505af62a12398e4a4987df
#
_cell.length_a   1.000
_cell.length_b   1.000
_cell.length_c   1.000
_cell.angle_alpha   90.00
_cell.angle_beta   90.00
_cell.angle_gamma   90.00
#
_symmetry.space_group_name_H-M   'P 1'
#
loop_
_entity.id
_entity.type
_entity.pdbx_description
1 polymer ?
#
loop_
_entity_poly.entity_id
_entity_poly.type
_entity_poly.pdbx_seq_one_letter_code
_entity_poly.pdbx_strand_id
1 'polypeptide(L)'
;KTCASLTDTTTQLTALGFHLATLPVEPRIGKLIIYGALFLCVDPALTIAASMASKSPFLSPFDNREAANESRKAFSIDDSDHLTIVTAFKKWRELRIRKGDGAASRFARENFLSRIALFQIEELRKQFSSLLVEIGFLPAGFRLERAGETSDSNKNAKNISLLKAVLCA
;
A
#
# COMPACT_ATOMS: atom_id res chain seq x y z
N LYS A 1 -32.58 28.55 25.45
CA LYS A 1 -31.71 28.39 24.25
C LYS A 1 -32.08 27.04 23.66
N THR A 2 -32.91 27.08 22.65
CA THR A 2 -33.47 25.98 21.88
C THR A 2 -32.35 25.26 21.14
N CYS A 3 -32.16 23.97 21.45
CA CYS A 3 -31.44 23.05 20.57
C CYS A 3 -32.22 22.97 19.25
N ALA A 4 -31.64 23.49 18.19
CA ALA A 4 -32.16 23.25 16.85
C ALA A 4 -32.10 21.76 16.57
N SER A 5 -33.27 21.18 16.23
CA SER A 5 -33.40 19.78 15.83
C SER A 5 -32.58 19.53 14.58
N LEU A 6 -31.65 18.57 14.65
CA LEU A 6 -30.88 18.02 13.52
C LEU A 6 -31.75 17.15 12.61
N THR A 7 -32.97 17.56 12.31
CA THR A 7 -33.90 16.89 11.41
C THR A 7 -34.16 17.78 10.22
N ASP A 8 -33.30 17.75 9.25
CA ASP A 8 -33.56 17.96 7.81
C ASP A 8 -32.28 18.31 7.02
N THR A 9 -31.26 17.46 7.15
CA THR A 9 -30.29 17.36 6.07
C THR A 9 -30.38 15.93 5.58
N THR A 10 -30.95 15.70 4.43
CA THR A 10 -30.80 14.48 3.65
C THR A 10 -29.32 14.36 3.32
N THR A 11 -28.57 13.82 4.26
CA THR A 11 -27.13 13.57 4.10
C THR A 11 -27.01 12.42 3.10
N GLN A 12 -26.87 12.77 1.82
CA GLN A 12 -26.64 11.80 0.77
C GLN A 12 -25.14 11.48 0.72
N LEU A 13 -24.82 10.21 0.55
CA LEU A 13 -23.44 9.78 0.31
C LEU A 13 -22.99 10.33 -1.05
N THR A 14 -21.76 10.83 -1.10
CA THR A 14 -21.10 11.11 -2.38
C THR A 14 -20.82 9.79 -3.12
N ALA A 15 -20.55 9.82 -4.42
CA ALA A 15 -20.17 8.63 -5.18
C ALA A 15 -18.99 7.89 -4.55
N LEU A 16 -17.98 8.62 -4.09
CA LEU A 16 -16.86 8.03 -3.33
C LEU A 16 -17.32 7.43 -2.00
N GLY A 17 -18.18 8.13 -1.26
CA GLY A 17 -18.72 7.65 0.01
C GLY A 17 -19.50 6.34 -0.14
N PHE A 18 -20.24 6.19 -1.24
CA PHE A 18 -20.93 4.95 -1.56
C PHE A 18 -19.96 3.79 -1.75
N HIS A 19 -18.91 3.97 -2.55
CA HIS A 19 -17.88 2.95 -2.73
C HIS A 19 -17.14 2.62 -1.42
N LEU A 20 -16.82 3.63 -0.61
CA LEU A 20 -16.15 3.42 0.67
C LEU A 20 -17.02 2.63 1.66
N ALA A 21 -18.35 2.85 1.65
CA ALA A 21 -19.28 2.13 2.52
C ALA A 21 -19.42 0.64 2.14
N THR A 22 -19.13 0.27 0.91
CA THR A 22 -19.17 -1.13 0.45
C THR A 22 -17.87 -1.89 0.70
N LEU A 23 -16.76 -1.19 0.98
CA LEU A 23 -15.47 -1.82 1.21
C LEU A 23 -15.31 -2.25 2.68
N PRO A 24 -14.93 -3.51 2.96
CA PRO A 24 -14.69 -4.01 4.32
C PRO A 24 -13.29 -3.58 4.84
N VAL A 25 -12.96 -2.30 4.70
CA VAL A 25 -11.68 -1.72 5.12
C VAL A 25 -11.90 -0.34 5.74
N GLU A 26 -10.92 0.14 6.50
CA GLU A 26 -10.97 1.52 7.00
C GLU A 26 -11.13 2.53 5.86
N PRO A 27 -11.95 3.59 6.02
CA PRO A 27 -12.20 4.59 4.96
C PRO A 27 -10.93 5.22 4.38
N ARG A 28 -9.90 5.43 5.20
CA ARG A 28 -8.61 5.96 4.76
C ARG A 28 -7.89 5.01 3.80
N ILE A 29 -7.91 3.71 4.10
CA ILE A 29 -7.34 2.66 3.26
C ILE A 29 -8.15 2.53 1.97
N GLY A 30 -9.47 2.47 2.09
CA GLY A 30 -10.38 2.42 0.94
C GLY A 30 -10.16 3.58 -0.03
N LYS A 31 -10.06 4.81 0.50
CA LYS A 31 -9.79 6.01 -0.29
C LYS A 31 -8.44 5.93 -1.01
N LEU A 32 -7.39 5.50 -0.31
CA LEU A 32 -6.05 5.34 -0.86
C LEU A 32 -6.01 4.35 -2.03
N ILE A 33 -6.64 3.18 -1.89
CA ILE A 33 -6.64 2.16 -2.96
C ILE A 33 -7.49 2.58 -4.16
N ILE A 34 -8.63 3.24 -3.95
CA ILE A 34 -9.46 3.79 -5.02
C ILE A 34 -8.68 4.86 -5.80
N TYR A 35 -8.05 5.80 -5.11
CA TYR A 35 -7.23 6.83 -5.77
C TYR A 35 -6.01 6.23 -6.46
N GLY A 36 -5.40 5.20 -5.87
CA GLY A 36 -4.34 4.44 -6.52
C GLY A 36 -4.76 3.86 -7.88
N ALA A 37 -5.99 3.36 -7.98
CA ALA A 37 -6.56 2.87 -9.22
C ALA A 37 -6.88 4.00 -10.21
N LEU A 38 -7.54 5.07 -9.77
CA LEU A 38 -7.90 6.22 -10.59
C LEU A 38 -6.67 6.92 -11.18
N PHE A 39 -5.61 7.06 -10.41
CA PHE A 39 -4.38 7.72 -10.84
C PHE A 39 -3.32 6.79 -11.43
N LEU A 40 -3.69 5.54 -11.72
CA LEU A 40 -2.82 4.55 -12.38
C LEU A 40 -1.50 4.32 -11.65
N CYS A 41 -1.54 4.23 -10.32
CA CYS A 41 -0.41 3.92 -9.44
C CYS A 41 -0.77 2.79 -8.45
N VAL A 42 -1.43 1.75 -8.96
CA VAL A 42 -2.02 0.66 -8.17
C VAL A 42 -0.98 -0.06 -7.31
N ASP A 43 0.16 -0.47 -7.87
CA ASP A 43 1.17 -1.27 -7.16
C ASP A 43 1.71 -0.58 -5.89
N PRO A 44 2.23 0.66 -5.95
CA PRO A 44 2.67 1.36 -4.75
C PRO A 44 1.51 1.72 -3.81
N ALA A 45 0.34 2.12 -4.31
CA ALA A 45 -0.82 2.44 -3.46
C ALA A 45 -1.29 1.23 -2.65
N LEU A 46 -1.37 0.05 -3.27
CA LEU A 46 -1.70 -1.20 -2.57
C LEU A 46 -0.63 -1.56 -1.53
N THR A 47 0.65 -1.33 -1.82
CA THR A 47 1.73 -1.62 -0.86
C THR A 47 1.63 -0.71 0.36
N ILE A 48 1.38 0.58 0.16
CA ILE A 48 1.21 1.55 1.24
C ILE A 48 -0.05 1.20 2.06
N ALA A 49 -1.17 0.97 1.40
CA ALA A 49 -2.42 0.58 2.05
C ALA A 49 -2.25 -0.68 2.91
N ALA A 50 -1.60 -1.71 2.37
CA ALA A 50 -1.31 -2.94 3.10
C ALA A 50 -0.38 -2.72 4.29
N SER A 51 0.62 -1.84 4.15
CA SER A 51 1.52 -1.49 5.26
C SER A 51 0.83 -0.69 6.37
N MET A 52 -0.17 0.12 6.03
CA MET A 52 -1.00 0.84 7.01
C MET A 52 -1.95 -0.10 7.78
N ALA A 53 -2.43 -1.15 7.10
CA ALA A 53 -3.31 -2.16 7.69
C ALA A 53 -2.55 -3.26 8.47
N SER A 54 -1.23 -3.27 8.46
CA SER A 54 -0.39 -4.29 9.10
C SER A 54 0.69 -3.67 9.98
N LYS A 55 1.51 -4.53 10.58
CA LYS A 55 2.71 -4.07 11.30
C LYS A 55 3.80 -3.62 10.33
N SER A 56 4.56 -2.59 10.72
CA SER A 56 5.74 -2.16 9.96
C SER A 56 6.67 -3.34 9.67
N PRO A 57 7.17 -3.47 8.44
CA PRO A 57 8.14 -4.52 8.12
C PRO A 57 9.53 -4.25 8.69
N PHE A 58 9.85 -3.01 9.10
CA PHE A 58 11.15 -2.68 9.67
C PHE A 58 11.25 -3.09 11.13
N LEU A 59 12.30 -3.85 11.46
CA LEU A 59 12.65 -4.26 12.80
C LEU A 59 13.67 -3.27 13.38
N SER A 60 13.56 -3.00 14.68
CA SER A 60 14.53 -2.18 15.41
C SER A 60 14.99 -2.96 16.65
N PRO A 61 15.88 -3.96 16.48
CA PRO A 61 16.40 -4.72 17.61
C PRO A 61 17.19 -3.83 18.55
N PHE A 62 17.08 -4.08 19.84
CA PHE A 62 17.68 -3.23 20.86
C PHE A 62 19.20 -3.13 20.71
N ASP A 63 19.86 -4.26 20.39
CA ASP A 63 21.32 -4.37 20.31
C ASP A 63 21.93 -3.85 19.00
N ASN A 64 21.11 -3.56 17.97
CA ASN A 64 21.58 -3.19 16.63
C ASN A 64 20.74 -2.04 16.02
N ARG A 65 20.33 -1.08 16.84
CA ARG A 65 19.49 0.04 16.39
C ARG A 65 20.13 0.90 15.30
N GLU A 66 21.41 1.18 15.43
CA GLU A 66 22.13 2.01 14.46
C GLU A 66 22.19 1.33 13.09
N ALA A 67 22.59 0.06 13.03
CA ALA A 67 22.63 -0.72 11.80
C ALA A 67 21.24 -0.87 11.16
N ALA A 68 20.19 -1.07 11.97
CA ALA A 68 18.81 -1.12 11.50
C ALA A 68 18.36 0.22 10.90
N ASN A 69 18.72 1.35 11.53
CA ASN A 69 18.42 2.68 11.03
C ASN A 69 19.17 3.00 9.73
N GLU A 70 20.44 2.63 9.64
CA GLU A 70 21.22 2.78 8.40
C GLU A 70 20.64 1.96 7.26
N SER A 71 20.29 0.69 7.53
CA SER A 71 19.63 -0.16 6.56
C SER A 71 18.30 0.45 6.09
N ARG A 72 17.49 1.01 7.00
CA ARG A 72 16.24 1.70 6.65
C ARG A 72 16.51 2.93 5.78
N LYS A 73 17.53 3.73 6.09
CA LYS A 73 17.93 4.91 5.28
C LYS A 73 18.31 4.52 3.86
N ALA A 74 18.91 3.34 3.63
CA ALA A 74 19.24 2.84 2.29
C ALA A 74 18.02 2.59 1.39
N PHE A 75 16.82 2.50 1.95
CA PHE A 75 15.55 2.41 1.22
C PHE A 75 14.81 3.73 1.15
N SER A 76 15.27 4.76 1.88
CA SER A 76 14.58 6.04 1.97
C SER A 76 14.47 6.74 0.61
N ILE A 77 13.27 7.19 0.31
CA ILE A 77 12.99 8.04 -0.84
C ILE A 77 12.25 9.26 -0.29
N ASP A 78 12.86 10.43 -0.50
CA ASP A 78 12.23 11.73 -0.28
C ASP A 78 11.64 11.88 1.14
N ASP A 79 12.37 11.33 2.14
CA ASP A 79 12.04 11.31 3.57
C ASP A 79 10.63 10.78 3.91
N SER A 80 10.06 9.96 3.04
CA SER A 80 8.76 9.36 3.24
C SER A 80 8.86 7.92 3.75
N ASP A 81 8.34 7.67 4.95
CA ASP A 81 8.25 6.34 5.53
C ASP A 81 7.46 5.37 4.66
N HIS A 82 6.37 5.82 4.06
CA HIS A 82 5.54 5.01 3.17
C HIS A 82 6.30 4.60 1.91
N LEU A 83 7.02 5.53 1.28
CA LEU A 83 7.83 5.23 0.09
C LEU A 83 9.02 4.34 0.43
N THR A 84 9.58 4.48 1.61
CA THR A 84 10.64 3.61 2.14
C THR A 84 10.17 2.15 2.22
N ILE A 85 8.94 1.93 2.72
CA ILE A 85 8.34 0.59 2.77
C ILE A 85 8.10 0.04 1.35
N VAL A 86 7.59 0.86 0.43
CA VAL A 86 7.39 0.45 -0.97
C VAL A 86 8.70 -0.03 -1.59
N THR A 87 9.79 0.71 -1.38
CA THR A 87 11.11 0.37 -1.94
C THR A 87 11.65 -0.93 -1.36
N ALA A 88 11.58 -1.10 -0.04
CA ALA A 88 12.04 -2.31 0.64
C ALA A 88 11.23 -3.54 0.20
N PHE A 89 9.89 -3.41 0.16
CA PHE A 89 9.00 -4.47 -0.27
C PHE A 89 9.24 -4.87 -1.73
N LYS A 90 9.41 -3.91 -2.62
CA LYS A 90 9.69 -4.15 -4.04
C LYS A 90 10.98 -4.94 -4.23
N LYS A 91 12.08 -4.53 -3.59
CA LYS A 91 13.37 -5.24 -3.66
C LYS A 91 13.26 -6.66 -3.12
N TRP A 92 12.59 -6.86 -1.98
CA TRP A 92 12.34 -8.18 -1.41
C TRP A 92 11.53 -9.08 -2.37
N ARG A 93 10.44 -8.55 -2.95
CA ARG A 93 9.59 -9.29 -3.89
C ARG A 93 10.34 -9.66 -5.18
N GLU A 94 11.12 -8.73 -5.75
CA GLU A 94 11.94 -9.00 -6.93
C GLU A 94 12.96 -10.12 -6.67
N LEU A 95 13.64 -10.11 -5.54
CA LEU A 95 14.57 -11.18 -5.16
C LEU A 95 13.87 -12.52 -5.01
N ARG A 96 12.69 -12.52 -4.41
CA ARG A 96 11.89 -13.75 -4.23
C ARG A 96 11.47 -14.35 -5.57
N ILE A 97 11.02 -13.51 -6.51
CA ILE A 97 10.62 -13.96 -7.85
C ILE A 97 11.82 -14.47 -8.65
N ARG A 98 12.95 -13.77 -8.59
CA ARG A 98 14.13 -14.09 -9.42
C ARG A 98 15.01 -15.20 -8.82
N LYS A 99 15.18 -15.26 -7.51
CA LYS A 99 16.15 -16.10 -6.81
C LYS A 99 15.53 -17.03 -5.75
N GLY A 100 14.19 -16.97 -5.60
CA GLY A 100 13.44 -17.81 -4.66
C GLY A 100 13.44 -17.31 -3.22
N ASP A 101 12.72 -18.04 -2.37
CA ASP A 101 12.45 -17.67 -0.97
C ASP A 101 13.70 -17.61 -0.10
N GLY A 102 14.72 -18.43 -0.40
CA GLY A 102 15.99 -18.43 0.34
C GLY A 102 16.74 -17.10 0.23
N ALA A 103 16.84 -16.55 -0.99
CA ALA A 103 17.47 -15.26 -1.25
C ALA A 103 16.67 -14.10 -0.62
N ALA A 104 15.34 -14.13 -0.75
CA ALA A 104 14.45 -13.14 -0.16
C ALA A 104 14.53 -13.17 1.39
N SER A 105 14.66 -14.36 1.99
CA SER A 105 14.82 -14.52 3.44
C SER A 105 16.14 -13.98 3.96
N ARG A 106 17.22 -14.21 3.20
CA ARG A 106 18.54 -13.67 3.51
C ARG A 106 18.52 -12.15 3.44
N PHE A 107 17.99 -11.59 2.36
CA PHE A 107 17.80 -10.14 2.18
C PHE A 107 17.00 -9.51 3.32
N ALA A 108 15.89 -10.12 3.73
CA ALA A 108 15.08 -9.61 4.83
C ALA A 108 15.87 -9.57 6.15
N ARG A 109 16.64 -10.62 6.45
CA ARG A 109 17.48 -10.68 7.66
C ARG A 109 18.59 -9.63 7.65
N GLU A 110 19.32 -9.52 6.53
CA GLU A 110 20.43 -8.57 6.36
C GLU A 110 19.98 -7.11 6.45
N ASN A 111 18.71 -6.83 6.10
CA ASN A 111 18.14 -5.49 6.10
C ASN A 111 17.16 -5.24 7.26
N PHE A 112 17.20 -6.03 8.31
CA PHE A 112 16.33 -5.90 9.48
C PHE A 112 14.84 -5.82 9.11
N LEU A 113 14.40 -6.66 8.18
CA LEU A 113 13.01 -6.74 7.75
C LEU A 113 12.32 -7.99 8.31
N SER A 114 11.11 -7.82 8.81
CA SER A 114 10.25 -8.92 9.26
C SER A 114 9.67 -9.67 8.06
N ARG A 115 10.08 -10.92 7.87
CA ARG A 115 9.49 -11.80 6.85
C ARG A 115 7.97 -11.92 7.00
N ILE A 116 7.50 -12.08 8.24
CA ILE A 116 6.07 -12.25 8.53
C ILE A 116 5.31 -11.01 8.04
N ALA A 117 5.80 -9.81 8.37
CA ALA A 117 5.16 -8.56 7.94
C ALA A 117 5.18 -8.39 6.41
N LEU A 118 6.30 -8.76 5.74
CA LEU A 118 6.38 -8.71 4.28
C LEU A 118 5.37 -9.65 3.60
N PHE A 119 5.19 -10.87 4.12
CA PHE A 119 4.15 -11.78 3.62
C PHE A 119 2.74 -11.29 3.92
N GLN A 120 2.50 -10.70 5.09
CA GLN A 120 1.21 -10.08 5.41
C GLN A 120 0.89 -8.93 4.45
N ILE A 121 1.85 -8.07 4.14
CA ILE A 121 1.69 -7.01 3.14
C ILE A 121 1.34 -7.61 1.77
N GLU A 122 2.00 -8.67 1.35
CA GLU A 122 1.71 -9.33 0.07
C GLU A 122 0.29 -9.89 0.01
N GLU A 123 -0.18 -10.55 1.06
CA GLU A 123 -1.53 -11.09 1.12
C GLU A 123 -2.60 -9.98 1.16
N LEU A 124 -2.40 -8.94 1.96
CA LEU A 124 -3.30 -7.78 1.98
C LEU A 124 -3.37 -7.07 0.63
N ARG A 125 -2.25 -6.94 -0.09
CA ARG A 125 -2.23 -6.39 -1.45
C ARG A 125 -3.10 -7.20 -2.41
N LYS A 126 -3.08 -8.53 -2.33
CA LYS A 126 -3.94 -9.41 -3.13
C LYS A 126 -5.41 -9.20 -2.78
N GLN A 127 -5.74 -9.16 -1.48
CA GLN A 127 -7.10 -8.89 -1.03
C GLN A 127 -7.61 -7.54 -1.51
N PHE A 128 -6.83 -6.47 -1.36
CA PHE A 128 -7.21 -5.13 -1.80
C PHE A 128 -7.34 -5.04 -3.33
N SER A 129 -6.49 -5.74 -4.09
CA SER A 129 -6.65 -5.79 -5.56
C SER A 129 -7.93 -6.51 -5.96
N SER A 130 -8.34 -7.57 -5.25
CA SER A 130 -9.61 -8.26 -5.49
C SER A 130 -10.82 -7.37 -5.19
N LEU A 131 -10.76 -6.59 -4.09
CA LEU A 131 -11.81 -5.62 -3.76
C LEU A 131 -11.94 -4.55 -4.85
N LEU A 132 -10.84 -4.04 -5.39
CA LEU A 132 -10.87 -3.06 -6.49
C LEU A 132 -11.46 -3.63 -7.79
N VAL A 133 -11.25 -4.91 -8.05
CA VAL A 133 -11.91 -5.62 -9.17
C VAL A 133 -13.41 -5.76 -8.91
N GLU A 134 -13.80 -6.14 -7.70
CA GLU A 134 -15.20 -6.33 -7.31
C GLU A 134 -16.03 -5.04 -7.43
N ILE A 135 -15.47 -3.91 -7.00
CA ILE A 135 -16.13 -2.59 -7.11
C ILE A 135 -15.94 -1.91 -8.48
N GLY A 136 -15.28 -2.58 -9.45
CA GLY A 136 -15.17 -2.12 -10.83
C GLY A 136 -14.08 -1.09 -11.13
N PHE A 137 -13.17 -0.80 -10.19
CA PHE A 137 -12.03 0.11 -10.43
C PHE A 137 -10.86 -0.57 -11.15
N LEU A 138 -10.81 -1.89 -11.15
CA LEU A 138 -9.87 -2.68 -11.94
C LEU A 138 -10.64 -3.68 -12.83
N PRO A 139 -10.10 -4.03 -14.00
CA PRO A 139 -10.78 -4.98 -14.91
C PRO A 139 -10.87 -6.38 -14.29
N ALA A 140 -11.92 -7.13 -14.61
CA ALA A 140 -12.19 -8.47 -14.08
C ALA A 140 -11.04 -9.49 -14.28
N GLY A 141 -10.17 -9.27 -15.27
CA GLY A 141 -8.98 -10.10 -15.53
C GLY A 141 -7.69 -9.58 -14.87
N PHE A 142 -7.76 -8.56 -14.04
CA PHE A 142 -6.57 -7.98 -13.42
C PHE A 142 -5.86 -9.00 -12.53
N ARG A 143 -4.55 -9.12 -12.73
CA ARG A 143 -3.65 -9.97 -11.94
C ARG A 143 -2.50 -9.14 -11.41
N LEU A 144 -2.43 -8.97 -10.11
CA LEU A 144 -1.41 -8.16 -9.45
C LEU A 144 0.02 -8.68 -9.74
N GLU A 145 0.19 -9.99 -9.89
CA GLU A 145 1.47 -10.62 -10.21
C GLU A 145 1.96 -10.28 -11.63
N ARG A 146 1.03 -10.01 -12.55
CA ARG A 146 1.30 -9.64 -13.95
C ARG A 146 1.28 -8.14 -14.19
N ALA A 147 0.77 -7.37 -13.24
CA ALA A 147 0.72 -5.92 -13.29
C ALA A 147 2.13 -5.34 -12.99
N GLY A 148 3.05 -5.52 -13.92
CA GLY A 148 4.37 -4.89 -13.87
C GLY A 148 4.29 -3.36 -14.00
N GLU A 149 5.44 -2.69 -13.91
CA GLU A 149 5.55 -1.23 -14.05
C GLU A 149 5.05 -0.69 -15.40
N THR A 150 4.99 -1.53 -16.42
CA THR A 150 4.54 -1.20 -17.78
C THR A 150 3.05 -1.41 -17.99
N SER A 151 2.31 -1.92 -17.00
CA SER A 151 0.86 -2.09 -17.14
C SER A 151 0.15 -0.73 -17.06
N ASP A 152 -0.96 -0.58 -17.79
CA ASP A 152 -1.74 0.66 -17.78
C ASP A 152 -2.14 1.09 -16.36
N SER A 153 -2.44 0.14 -15.49
CA SER A 153 -2.78 0.40 -14.08
C SER A 153 -1.63 0.97 -13.25
N ASN A 154 -0.39 0.93 -13.74
CA ASN A 154 0.83 1.37 -13.05
C ASN A 154 1.62 2.41 -13.84
N LYS A 155 1.01 3.03 -14.84
CA LYS A 155 1.66 4.05 -15.68
C LYS A 155 2.32 5.16 -14.87
N ASN A 156 1.72 5.54 -13.74
CA ASN A 156 2.19 6.59 -12.86
C ASN A 156 2.87 6.07 -11.58
N ALA A 157 3.16 4.79 -11.48
CA ALA A 157 3.72 4.17 -10.27
C ALA A 157 5.09 4.73 -9.84
N LYS A 158 5.82 5.38 -10.74
CA LYS A 158 7.11 6.03 -10.47
C LYS A 158 7.00 7.53 -10.16
N ASN A 159 5.82 8.11 -10.30
CA ASN A 159 5.61 9.54 -10.03
C ASN A 159 5.44 9.78 -8.52
N ILE A 160 6.55 10.15 -7.86
CA ILE A 160 6.61 10.36 -6.41
C ILE A 160 5.65 11.47 -5.97
N SER A 161 5.60 12.57 -6.70
CA SER A 161 4.71 13.70 -6.37
C SER A 161 3.24 13.29 -6.41
N LEU A 162 2.86 12.49 -7.41
CA LEU A 162 1.51 11.95 -7.50
C LEU A 162 1.19 10.97 -6.36
N LEU A 163 2.14 10.09 -6.01
CA LEU A 163 1.98 9.17 -4.90
C LEU A 163 1.80 9.91 -3.57
N LYS A 164 2.57 10.98 -3.34
CA LYS A 164 2.38 11.84 -2.17
C LYS A 164 1.01 12.52 -2.18
N ALA A 165 0.55 13.02 -3.32
CA ALA A 165 -0.78 13.60 -3.45
C ALA A 165 -1.89 12.58 -3.12
N VAL A 166 -1.77 11.35 -3.62
CA VAL A 166 -2.72 10.26 -3.32
C VAL A 166 -2.72 9.89 -1.84
N LEU A 167 -1.58 9.97 -1.16
CA LEU A 167 -1.46 9.73 0.29
C LEU A 167 -2.13 10.82 1.14
N CYS A 168 -2.08 12.06 0.67
CA CYS A 168 -2.61 13.23 1.39
C CYS A 168 -4.08 13.51 1.08
N ALA A 169 -4.63 12.90 0.04
CA ALA A 169 -6.02 13.07 -0.38
C ALA A 169 -6.96 12.30 0.51
#